data_339ef221eee81ee3fa7d87c6f6c2ff7a
#
_entry.id   339ef221eee81ee3fa7d87c6f6c2ff7a
#
_cell.length_a   1.000
_cell.length_b   1.000
_cell.length_c   1.000
_cell.angle_alpha   90.00
_cell.angle_beta   90.00
_cell.angle_gamma   90.00
#
_symmetry.space_group_name_H-M   'P 1'
#
loop_
_entity.id
_entity.type
_entity.pdbx_description
1 polymer ?
#
loop_
_entity_poly.entity_id
_entity_poly.type
_entity_poly.pdbx_seq_one_letter_code
_entity_poly.pdbx_strand_id
1 'polypeptide(L)'
;FLYWANWGAPELALRFPHGILPADLIDGYDLDDFVTFTRHSDHDILDIHFGEMEGPDEWIDYELGSLIAIRDELMEGDLRALYVVWLAGQHMIGGYDEEEDEEEDYEISVPAVPPAFGTLTAAQEALSELLRVPEELLVATARHSKAAVSSTGDDVAAWVKLLPPERQNDYLVRLARNEPGLSRLLVKELRELGQDKTRATPPTGEHVTYATLLAESKSIKAQLEREKREQERLARQRHLQDIRDRQDDYWHQVDEAVMRSSGTGYDEAAQLLIELRDAADQFKETREFQDRFRAWVRPHLRRPAFVKRLQARKFTLPEA
;
A
#
# COMPACT_ATOMS: atom_id res chain seq x y z
N PHE A 1 -13.46 18.28 7.69
CA PHE A 1 -13.17 18.83 6.38
C PHE A 1 -11.87 18.22 5.88
N LEU A 2 -11.86 17.72 4.67
CA LEU A 2 -10.71 17.16 3.96
C LEU A 2 -10.53 17.98 2.69
N TYR A 3 -9.34 18.50 2.45
CA TYR A 3 -9.02 19.30 1.29
C TYR A 3 -7.76 18.76 0.62
N TRP A 4 -7.75 18.76 -0.71
CA TRP A 4 -6.61 18.38 -1.52
C TRP A 4 -6.34 19.48 -2.55
N ALA A 5 -5.11 19.99 -2.55
CA ALA A 5 -4.61 20.91 -3.58
C ALA A 5 -3.52 20.20 -4.39
N ASN A 6 -3.64 20.24 -5.72
CA ASN A 6 -2.72 19.56 -6.63
C ASN A 6 -2.04 20.52 -7.63
N TRP A 7 -2.01 21.79 -7.32
CA TRP A 7 -1.34 22.81 -8.13
C TRP A 7 -0.15 23.38 -7.34
N GLY A 8 1.02 23.06 -7.80
CA GLY A 8 2.27 23.26 -7.07
C GLY A 8 2.63 22.01 -6.29
N ALA A 9 3.04 22.16 -5.04
CA ALA A 9 3.19 21.02 -4.13
C ALA A 9 1.81 20.54 -3.66
N PRO A 10 1.46 19.25 -3.82
CA PRO A 10 0.21 18.73 -3.32
C PRO A 10 0.12 18.81 -1.80
N GLU A 11 -1.07 19.11 -1.29
CA GLU A 11 -1.33 19.30 0.14
C GLU A 11 -2.62 18.60 0.54
N LEU A 12 -2.60 17.90 1.66
CA LEU A 12 -3.77 17.28 2.27
C LEU A 12 -4.04 17.92 3.64
N ALA A 13 -5.14 18.69 3.74
CA ALA A 13 -5.54 19.34 4.96
C ALA A 13 -6.70 18.64 5.66
N LEU A 14 -6.53 18.33 6.94
CA LEU A 14 -7.55 17.74 7.80
C LEU A 14 -7.97 18.74 8.88
N ARG A 15 -9.24 19.14 8.87
CA ARG A 15 -9.79 20.05 9.86
C ARG A 15 -10.51 19.32 11.00
N PHE A 16 -10.17 19.64 12.22
CA PHE A 16 -10.71 19.05 13.45
C PHE A 16 -11.41 20.10 14.33
N PRO A 17 -12.36 19.69 15.18
CA PRO A 17 -12.82 20.53 16.29
C PRO A 17 -11.65 20.89 17.21
N HIS A 18 -11.65 22.13 17.73
CA HIS A 18 -10.56 22.61 18.58
C HIS A 18 -10.31 21.69 19.80
N GLY A 19 -9.04 21.38 20.03
CA GLY A 19 -8.58 20.62 21.21
C GLY A 19 -8.94 19.13 21.19
N ILE A 20 -9.43 18.57 20.08
CA ILE A 20 -9.74 17.14 20.03
C ILE A 20 -8.47 16.29 19.91
N LEU A 21 -7.48 16.81 19.20
CA LEU A 21 -6.15 16.19 19.11
C LEU A 21 -5.23 16.84 20.17
N PRO A 22 -4.66 16.03 21.09
CA PRO A 22 -3.68 16.55 22.06
C PRO A 22 -2.41 17.02 21.34
N ALA A 23 -1.89 18.20 21.69
CA ALA A 23 -0.68 18.73 21.06
C ALA A 23 0.54 17.84 21.29
N ASP A 24 0.68 17.38 22.53
CA ASP A 24 1.76 16.48 22.95
C ASP A 24 1.83 15.15 22.17
N LEU A 25 0.71 14.70 21.63
CA LEU A 25 0.70 13.54 20.75
C LEU A 25 1.19 13.85 19.34
N ILE A 26 0.97 15.08 18.87
CA ILE A 26 1.31 15.48 17.49
C ILE A 26 2.76 15.96 17.42
N ASP A 27 3.24 16.63 18.48
CA ASP A 27 4.62 17.11 18.55
C ASP A 27 5.67 16.01 18.26
N GLY A 28 5.35 14.75 18.56
CA GLY A 28 6.18 13.60 18.22
C GLY A 28 6.21 13.22 16.73
N TYR A 29 5.26 13.77 15.93
CA TYR A 29 5.16 13.52 14.49
C TYR A 29 5.51 14.77 13.66
N ASP A 30 5.94 15.84 14.34
CA ASP A 30 6.34 17.07 13.68
C ASP A 30 7.60 16.80 12.85
N LEU A 31 7.44 16.96 11.54
CA LEU A 31 8.51 16.89 10.57
C LEU A 31 8.48 18.22 9.85
N ASP A 32 9.47 19.05 10.11
CA ASP A 32 9.65 20.34 9.48
C ASP A 32 9.30 20.26 7.98
N ASP A 33 8.40 21.14 7.52
CA ASP A 33 7.92 21.27 6.17
C ASP A 33 7.05 20.12 5.61
N PHE A 34 6.97 18.95 6.27
CA PHE A 34 6.16 17.83 5.77
C PHE A 34 4.81 17.70 6.49
N VAL A 35 4.77 17.95 7.79
CA VAL A 35 3.55 17.96 8.61
C VAL A 35 3.48 19.23 9.43
N THR A 36 2.41 19.98 9.28
CA THR A 36 2.16 21.18 10.07
C THR A 36 0.85 21.06 10.84
N PHE A 37 0.89 21.33 12.13
CA PHE A 37 -0.30 21.37 12.98
C PHE A 37 -0.60 22.78 13.47
N THR A 38 -1.67 23.36 12.94
CA THR A 38 -2.07 24.75 13.27
C THR A 38 -3.31 24.76 14.16
N ARG A 39 -3.24 25.45 15.30
CA ARG A 39 -4.37 25.66 16.22
C ARG A 39 -5.02 27.01 16.00
N HIS A 40 -6.33 26.98 15.80
CA HIS A 40 -7.19 28.14 15.77
C HIS A 40 -8.11 28.17 16.99
N SER A 41 -8.81 29.28 17.19
CA SER A 41 -9.71 29.47 18.36
C SER A 41 -10.93 28.53 18.34
N ASP A 42 -11.36 28.07 17.18
CA ASP A 42 -12.58 27.28 16.96
C ASP A 42 -12.32 25.91 16.28
N HIS A 43 -11.12 25.71 15.75
CA HIS A 43 -10.74 24.47 15.07
C HIS A 43 -9.22 24.28 15.05
N ASP A 44 -8.78 23.07 14.74
CA ASP A 44 -7.40 22.72 14.50
C ASP A 44 -7.25 22.20 13.08
N ILE A 45 -6.10 22.41 12.42
CA ILE A 45 -5.79 21.92 11.08
C ILE A 45 -4.48 21.13 11.14
N LEU A 46 -4.51 19.94 10.56
CA LEU A 46 -3.34 19.14 10.27
C LEU A 46 -3.11 19.20 8.75
N ASP A 47 -2.01 19.81 8.35
CA ASP A 47 -1.60 19.92 6.96
C ASP A 47 -0.46 18.93 6.69
N ILE A 48 -0.57 18.18 5.61
CA ILE A 48 0.43 17.22 5.15
C ILE A 48 0.88 17.71 3.78
N HIS A 49 2.13 18.11 3.66
CA HIS A 49 2.74 18.61 2.44
C HIS A 49 3.46 17.47 1.71
N PHE A 50 3.11 17.27 0.47
CA PHE A 50 3.79 16.30 -0.39
C PHE A 50 4.82 17.08 -1.19
N GLY A 51 6.08 16.77 -1.09
CA GLY A 51 7.14 17.45 -1.82
C GLY A 51 6.85 17.69 -3.32
N GLU A 52 7.68 18.41 -4.02
CA GLU A 52 7.50 18.66 -5.45
C GLU A 52 7.38 17.35 -6.22
N MET A 53 6.24 17.11 -6.86
CA MET A 53 6.06 15.99 -7.78
C MET A 53 6.70 16.35 -9.12
N GLU A 54 7.79 15.70 -9.47
CA GLU A 54 8.42 15.88 -10.76
C GLU A 54 7.60 15.21 -11.88
N GLY A 55 6.92 16.02 -12.68
CA GLY A 55 6.38 15.64 -13.98
C GLY A 55 4.91 15.94 -14.21
N PRO A 56 4.53 16.42 -15.40
CA PRO A 56 3.14 16.72 -15.75
C PRO A 56 2.25 15.48 -15.94
N ASP A 57 2.82 14.28 -15.99
CA ASP A 57 2.12 13.04 -16.28
C ASP A 57 1.68 12.26 -15.03
N GLU A 58 2.02 12.73 -13.84
CA GLU A 58 1.63 12.09 -12.57
C GLU A 58 0.46 12.79 -11.88
N TRP A 59 -0.58 13.14 -12.64
CA TRP A 59 -1.85 13.53 -12.04
C TRP A 59 -2.44 12.31 -11.33
N ILE A 60 -2.33 12.29 -10.02
CA ILE A 60 -2.97 11.28 -9.21
C ILE A 60 -4.45 11.64 -9.15
N ASP A 61 -5.25 10.93 -9.91
CA ASP A 61 -6.73 11.00 -9.81
C ASP A 61 -7.16 10.21 -8.56
N TYR A 62 -6.86 10.81 -7.38
CA TYR A 62 -7.18 10.19 -6.11
C TYR A 62 -8.59 10.58 -5.68
N GLU A 63 -9.41 9.57 -5.47
CA GLU A 63 -10.71 9.77 -4.84
C GLU A 63 -10.52 10.10 -3.35
N LEU A 64 -10.65 11.37 -2.97
CA LEU A 64 -10.64 11.81 -1.57
C LEU A 64 -11.60 10.99 -0.68
N GLY A 65 -12.61 10.36 -1.29
CA GLY A 65 -13.53 9.46 -0.62
C GLY A 65 -12.85 8.34 0.17
N SER A 66 -11.73 7.80 -0.33
CA SER A 66 -10.96 6.74 0.32
C SER A 66 -10.27 7.20 1.61
N LEU A 67 -10.02 8.50 1.77
CA LEU A 67 -9.29 9.08 2.91
C LEU A 67 -10.20 9.68 3.99
N ILE A 68 -11.52 9.75 3.77
CA ILE A 68 -12.47 10.41 4.70
C ILE A 68 -12.40 9.81 6.11
N ALA A 69 -12.22 8.50 6.22
CA ALA A 69 -12.19 7.81 7.50
C ALA A 69 -10.99 8.21 8.37
N ILE A 70 -9.87 8.63 7.78
CA ILE A 70 -8.63 9.01 8.49
C ILE A 70 -8.89 10.07 9.56
N ARG A 71 -9.67 11.10 9.21
CA ARG A 71 -10.03 12.15 10.15
C ARG A 71 -10.77 11.60 11.37
N ASP A 72 -11.69 10.70 11.14
CA ASP A 72 -12.51 10.10 12.18
C ASP A 72 -11.69 9.14 13.05
N GLU A 73 -10.81 8.36 12.46
CA GLU A 73 -9.86 7.48 13.14
C GLU A 73 -8.91 8.27 14.05
N LEU A 74 -8.34 9.37 13.56
CA LEU A 74 -7.49 10.26 14.35
C LEU A 74 -8.25 10.86 15.54
N MET A 75 -9.52 11.28 15.35
CA MET A 75 -10.36 11.77 16.44
C MET A 75 -10.69 10.68 17.47
N GLU A 76 -10.64 9.41 17.10
CA GLU A 76 -10.80 8.26 18.00
C GLU A 76 -9.50 7.88 18.72
N GLY A 77 -8.39 8.57 18.40
CA GLY A 77 -7.08 8.33 18.96
C GLY A 77 -6.28 7.24 18.24
N ASP A 78 -6.69 6.85 17.04
CA ASP A 78 -5.90 5.96 16.19
C ASP A 78 -4.81 6.76 15.46
N LEU A 79 -3.58 6.60 15.93
CA LEU A 79 -2.43 7.35 15.41
C LEU A 79 -1.71 6.65 14.25
N ARG A 80 -2.22 5.51 13.76
CA ARG A 80 -1.56 4.76 12.67
C ARG A 80 -1.42 5.59 11.41
N ALA A 81 -2.42 6.41 11.07
CA ALA A 81 -2.37 7.32 9.93
C ALA A 81 -1.24 8.37 10.09
N LEU A 82 -1.07 8.96 11.28
CA LEU A 82 0.03 9.89 11.55
C LEU A 82 1.39 9.20 11.44
N TYR A 83 1.49 7.96 11.91
CA TYR A 83 2.74 7.22 11.79
C TYR A 83 3.08 6.89 10.32
N VAL A 84 2.08 6.59 9.49
CA VAL A 84 2.25 6.44 8.03
C VAL A 84 2.79 7.72 7.41
N VAL A 85 2.23 8.88 7.80
CA VAL A 85 2.71 10.20 7.34
C VAL A 85 4.15 10.44 7.77
N TRP A 86 4.47 10.14 9.03
CA TRP A 86 5.84 10.26 9.56
C TRP A 86 6.83 9.39 8.78
N LEU A 87 6.48 8.12 8.52
CA LEU A 87 7.31 7.22 7.71
C LEU A 87 7.56 7.77 6.30
N ALA A 88 6.52 8.33 5.67
CA ALA A 88 6.63 8.94 4.35
C ALA A 88 7.60 10.13 4.36
N GLY A 89 7.46 11.03 5.34
CA GLY A 89 8.35 12.18 5.49
C GLY A 89 9.80 11.76 5.70
N GLN A 90 10.04 10.80 6.59
CA GLN A 90 11.38 10.25 6.80
C GLN A 90 11.95 9.61 5.53
N HIS A 91 11.11 8.93 4.75
CA HIS A 91 11.54 8.32 3.49
C HIS A 91 11.88 9.34 2.43
N MET A 92 11.14 10.45 2.36
CA MET A 92 11.41 11.54 1.42
C MET A 92 12.67 12.32 1.80
N ILE A 93 12.86 12.64 3.07
CA ILE A 93 14.03 13.37 3.56
C ILE A 93 15.31 12.52 3.43
N GLY A 94 15.26 11.24 3.85
CA GLY A 94 16.42 10.33 3.81
C GLY A 94 16.75 9.72 2.44
N GLY A 95 15.88 9.89 1.44
CA GLY A 95 16.08 9.33 0.09
C GLY A 95 16.97 10.19 -0.83
N TYR A 96 17.28 11.42 -0.43
CA TYR A 96 18.10 12.35 -1.23
C TYR A 96 19.59 12.30 -0.88
N ASP A 97 20.01 11.71 0.24
CA ASP A 97 21.40 11.68 0.71
C ASP A 97 21.99 10.27 0.73
N GLU A 98 22.07 9.58 -0.43
CA GLU A 98 22.89 8.35 -0.53
C GLU A 98 24.41 8.64 -0.57
N GLU A 99 24.86 9.89 -0.62
CA GLU A 99 26.27 10.26 -0.81
C GLU A 99 26.92 11.08 0.32
N GLU A 100 26.24 11.46 1.36
CA GLU A 100 26.86 12.19 2.48
C GLU A 100 26.83 11.38 3.78
N ASP A 101 27.98 10.73 4.08
CA ASP A 101 28.35 10.03 5.32
C ASP A 101 28.51 10.98 6.54
N GLU A 102 27.77 12.06 6.64
CA GLU A 102 27.76 12.86 7.86
C GLU A 102 26.53 12.48 8.70
N GLU A 103 26.74 11.56 9.65
CA GLU A 103 25.86 11.32 10.81
C GLU A 103 25.68 12.62 11.62
N GLU A 104 24.93 13.58 11.09
CA GLU A 104 24.35 14.59 11.94
C GLU A 104 23.23 13.90 12.75
N ASP A 105 23.59 13.57 14.00
CA ASP A 105 22.65 13.12 15.05
C ASP A 105 21.65 14.27 15.34
N TYR A 106 20.72 14.51 14.41
CA TYR A 106 19.51 15.23 14.76
C TYR A 106 18.75 14.35 15.75
N GLU A 107 18.58 14.79 16.97
CA GLU A 107 17.64 14.22 17.94
C GLU A 107 16.20 14.40 17.39
N ILE A 108 15.91 13.73 16.28
CA ILE A 108 14.55 13.67 15.76
C ILE A 108 13.73 12.89 16.78
N SER A 109 12.72 13.51 17.32
CA SER A 109 11.77 12.84 18.20
C SER A 109 11.13 11.68 17.43
N VAL A 110 11.49 10.44 17.80
CA VAL A 110 10.97 9.24 17.17
C VAL A 110 9.66 8.88 17.84
N PRO A 111 8.52 8.95 17.13
CA PRO A 111 7.25 8.55 17.71
C PRO A 111 7.22 7.06 18.02
N ALA A 112 6.48 6.67 19.07
CA ALA A 112 6.26 5.27 19.37
C ALA A 112 5.40 4.61 18.30
N VAL A 113 5.76 3.40 17.87
CA VAL A 113 4.96 2.64 16.89
C VAL A 113 3.56 2.39 17.44
N PRO A 114 2.49 2.83 16.75
CA PRO A 114 1.13 2.64 17.23
C PRO A 114 0.75 1.16 17.32
N PRO A 115 -0.13 0.78 18.27
CA PRO A 115 -0.62 -0.59 18.34
C PRO A 115 -1.42 -0.97 17.09
N ALA A 116 -1.44 -2.25 16.75
CA ALA A 116 -2.13 -2.81 15.59
C ALA A 116 -1.68 -2.24 14.23
N PHE A 117 -0.47 -1.71 14.11
CA PHE A 117 0.04 -1.18 12.85
C PHE A 117 0.11 -2.24 11.74
N GLY A 118 0.19 -3.53 12.08
CA GLY A 118 0.12 -4.62 11.12
C GLY A 118 -1.27 -4.89 10.50
N THR A 119 -2.30 -4.11 10.91
CA THR A 119 -3.67 -4.22 10.39
C THR A 119 -4.22 -2.84 10.08
N LEU A 120 -3.65 -2.19 9.06
CA LEU A 120 -4.12 -0.89 8.60
C LEU A 120 -5.56 -0.98 8.11
N THR A 121 -6.32 0.11 8.27
CA THR A 121 -7.66 0.24 7.67
C THR A 121 -7.51 0.54 6.18
N ALA A 122 -8.58 0.33 5.40
CA ALA A 122 -8.57 0.67 3.98
C ALA A 122 -8.20 2.15 3.71
N ALA A 123 -8.56 3.07 4.62
CA ALA A 123 -8.20 4.48 4.50
C ALA A 123 -6.71 4.71 4.80
N GLN A 124 -6.16 4.01 5.79
CA GLN A 124 -4.72 4.07 6.11
C GLN A 124 -3.86 3.42 5.02
N GLU A 125 -4.33 2.32 4.41
CA GLU A 125 -3.71 1.71 3.24
C GLU A 125 -3.72 2.69 2.05
N ALA A 126 -4.88 3.28 1.73
CA ALA A 126 -4.98 4.29 0.68
C ALA A 126 -4.06 5.51 0.93
N LEU A 127 -3.90 5.94 2.20
CA LEU A 127 -2.96 6.99 2.56
C LEU A 127 -1.50 6.55 2.33
N SER A 128 -1.16 5.32 2.69
CA SER A 128 0.20 4.81 2.48
C SER A 128 0.56 4.69 0.99
N GLU A 129 -0.41 4.31 0.16
CA GLU A 129 -0.26 4.28 -1.29
C GLU A 129 -0.10 5.69 -1.87
N LEU A 130 -0.94 6.64 -1.43
CA LEU A 130 -0.85 8.04 -1.83
C LEU A 130 0.52 8.63 -1.51
N LEU A 131 1.04 8.35 -0.31
CA LEU A 131 2.34 8.82 0.17
C LEU A 131 3.50 7.98 -0.35
N ARG A 132 3.23 6.94 -1.16
CA ARG A 132 4.24 6.02 -1.73
C ARG A 132 5.16 5.39 -0.68
N VAL A 133 4.62 5.11 0.52
CA VAL A 133 5.40 4.42 1.55
C VAL A 133 5.70 2.99 1.10
N PRO A 134 6.97 2.56 1.05
CA PRO A 134 7.32 1.22 0.62
C PRO A 134 6.66 0.13 1.49
N GLU A 135 6.10 -0.91 0.85
CA GLU A 135 5.45 -2.03 1.55
C GLU A 135 6.39 -2.69 2.57
N GLU A 136 7.65 -2.87 2.19
CA GLU A 136 8.67 -3.43 3.06
C GLU A 136 8.92 -2.61 4.33
N LEU A 137 8.72 -1.29 4.26
CA LEU A 137 8.85 -0.38 5.41
C LEU A 137 7.63 -0.50 6.34
N LEU A 138 6.43 -0.62 5.77
CA LEU A 138 5.21 -0.89 6.54
C LEU A 138 5.31 -2.23 7.27
N VAL A 139 5.80 -3.27 6.60
CA VAL A 139 6.01 -4.60 7.19
C VAL A 139 7.07 -4.57 8.29
N ALA A 140 8.18 -3.85 8.10
CA ALA A 140 9.19 -3.65 9.13
C ALA A 140 8.58 -3.01 10.38
N THR A 141 7.86 -1.90 10.19
CA THR A 141 7.17 -1.18 11.27
C THR A 141 6.17 -2.07 12.01
N ALA A 142 5.40 -2.87 11.29
CA ALA A 142 4.40 -3.77 11.87
C ALA A 142 5.01 -4.79 12.86
N ARG A 143 6.26 -5.19 12.69
CA ARG A 143 6.97 -6.11 13.61
C ARG A 143 7.21 -5.50 14.98
N HIS A 144 7.33 -4.17 15.06
CA HIS A 144 7.52 -3.42 16.30
C HIS A 144 6.20 -2.94 16.92
N SER A 145 5.08 -3.23 16.26
CA SER A 145 3.74 -2.88 16.73
C SER A 145 3.21 -3.93 17.70
N LYS A 146 2.65 -3.47 18.81
CA LYS A 146 1.93 -4.35 19.73
C LYS A 146 0.54 -4.68 19.19
N ALA A 147 -0.01 -5.82 19.60
CA ALA A 147 -1.39 -6.15 19.29
C ALA A 147 -2.35 -5.05 19.82
N ALA A 148 -3.45 -4.81 19.11
CA ALA A 148 -4.48 -3.91 19.61
C ALA A 148 -4.91 -4.37 21.01
N VAL A 149 -4.80 -3.49 21.98
CA VAL A 149 -5.45 -3.73 23.27
C VAL A 149 -6.94 -3.48 23.01
N SER A 150 -7.71 -4.54 22.83
CA SER A 150 -9.16 -4.40 22.84
C SER A 150 -9.54 -3.78 24.19
N SER A 151 -9.98 -2.53 24.16
CA SER A 151 -10.63 -1.91 25.32
C SER A 151 -11.90 -2.72 25.55
N THR A 152 -11.80 -3.77 26.39
CA THR A 152 -12.94 -4.52 26.83
C THR A 152 -13.87 -3.57 27.56
N GLY A 153 -14.91 -3.11 26.83
CA GLY A 153 -16.08 -2.49 27.40
C GLY A 153 -15.81 -1.25 28.24
N ASP A 154 -15.57 -0.13 27.57
CA ASP A 154 -15.72 1.19 28.17
C ASP A 154 -17.12 1.21 28.82
N ASP A 155 -17.20 1.23 30.15
CA ASP A 155 -18.50 1.35 30.84
C ASP A 155 -18.98 2.82 30.76
N VAL A 156 -19.30 3.21 29.52
CA VAL A 156 -19.77 4.57 29.20
C VAL A 156 -20.96 4.97 30.09
N ALA A 157 -21.81 4.00 30.45
CA ALA A 157 -22.96 4.28 31.31
C ALA A 157 -22.55 4.60 32.74
N ALA A 158 -21.49 3.98 33.27
CA ALA A 158 -20.92 4.34 34.56
C ALA A 158 -20.22 5.71 34.49
N TRP A 159 -19.48 5.97 33.43
CA TRP A 159 -18.75 7.23 33.29
C TRP A 159 -19.67 8.44 33.09
N VAL A 160 -20.80 8.28 32.37
CA VAL A 160 -21.82 9.35 32.25
C VAL A 160 -22.30 9.83 33.62
N LYS A 161 -22.39 8.92 34.62
CA LYS A 161 -22.79 9.28 36.00
C LYS A 161 -21.72 10.09 36.74
N LEU A 162 -20.49 10.06 36.28
CA LEU A 162 -19.40 10.86 36.86
C LEU A 162 -19.39 12.30 36.34
N LEU A 163 -20.07 12.60 35.23
CA LEU A 163 -20.23 13.92 34.70
C LEU A 163 -21.10 14.78 35.65
N PRO A 164 -20.66 16.02 35.99
CA PRO A 164 -21.49 16.95 36.70
C PRO A 164 -22.82 17.21 35.96
N PRO A 165 -23.96 17.37 36.67
CA PRO A 165 -25.28 17.60 36.05
C PRO A 165 -25.30 18.77 35.06
N GLU A 166 -24.52 19.82 35.32
CA GLU A 166 -24.39 20.97 34.43
C GLU A 166 -23.76 20.59 33.08
N ARG A 167 -22.73 19.74 33.10
CA ARG A 167 -22.07 19.23 31.87
C ARG A 167 -22.96 18.27 31.12
N GLN A 168 -23.72 17.41 31.83
CA GLN A 168 -24.70 16.55 31.16
C GLN A 168 -25.75 17.38 30.40
N ASN A 169 -26.27 18.47 31.04
CA ASN A 169 -27.21 19.38 30.40
C ASN A 169 -26.58 20.12 29.20
N ASP A 170 -25.34 20.56 29.32
CA ASP A 170 -24.63 21.22 28.23
C ASP A 170 -24.53 20.27 27.01
N TYR A 171 -24.12 19.04 27.22
CA TYR A 171 -24.07 18.04 26.15
C TYR A 171 -25.43 17.78 25.53
N LEU A 172 -26.51 17.71 26.29
CA LEU A 172 -27.86 17.55 25.77
C LEU A 172 -28.31 18.75 24.93
N VAL A 173 -28.02 19.96 25.34
CA VAL A 173 -28.31 21.19 24.58
C VAL A 173 -27.54 21.22 23.27
N ARG A 174 -26.25 20.89 23.29
CA ARG A 174 -25.39 20.83 22.11
C ARG A 174 -25.82 19.72 21.16
N LEU A 175 -26.27 18.57 21.70
CA LEU A 175 -26.84 17.50 20.90
C LEU A 175 -28.13 17.94 20.19
N ALA A 176 -29.02 18.66 20.90
CA ALA A 176 -30.23 19.21 20.32
C ALA A 176 -29.97 20.25 19.21
N ARG A 177 -28.81 20.90 19.25
CA ARG A 177 -28.34 21.81 18.19
C ARG A 177 -27.61 21.11 17.06
N ASN A 178 -27.54 19.78 17.10
CA ASN A 178 -26.85 18.94 16.11
C ASN A 178 -25.38 19.36 15.88
N GLU A 179 -24.66 19.64 16.97
CA GLU A 179 -23.25 20.04 16.90
C GLU A 179 -22.37 18.88 16.38
N PRO A 180 -21.61 19.09 15.31
CA PRO A 180 -20.80 18.03 14.74
C PRO A 180 -19.67 17.59 15.68
N GLY A 181 -19.38 16.28 15.72
CA GLY A 181 -18.28 15.72 16.53
C GLY A 181 -18.57 15.63 18.05
N LEU A 182 -19.79 16.02 18.51
CA LEU A 182 -20.16 16.08 19.92
C LEU A 182 -20.04 14.73 20.62
N SER A 183 -20.42 13.63 19.96
CA SER A 183 -20.31 12.28 20.52
C SER A 183 -18.88 11.92 20.91
N ARG A 184 -17.92 12.32 20.08
CA ARG A 184 -16.49 12.08 20.30
C ARG A 184 -15.91 12.93 21.42
N LEU A 185 -16.28 14.20 21.48
CA LEU A 185 -15.92 15.07 22.60
C LEU A 185 -16.44 14.53 23.92
N LEU A 186 -17.70 14.06 23.94
CA LEU A 186 -18.27 13.42 25.11
C LEU A 186 -17.53 12.15 25.52
N VAL A 187 -17.26 11.23 24.56
CA VAL A 187 -16.52 10.00 24.85
C VAL A 187 -15.11 10.30 25.37
N LYS A 188 -14.42 11.30 24.81
CA LYS A 188 -13.11 11.75 25.29
C LYS A 188 -13.19 12.19 26.76
N GLU A 189 -14.10 13.11 27.08
CA GLU A 189 -14.27 13.61 28.45
C GLU A 189 -14.68 12.47 29.42
N LEU A 190 -15.52 11.56 28.97
CA LEU A 190 -15.92 10.38 29.75
C LEU A 190 -14.74 9.44 30.03
N ARG A 191 -13.87 9.20 29.05
CA ARG A 191 -12.65 8.42 29.23
C ARG A 191 -11.70 9.08 30.22
N GLU A 192 -11.52 10.40 30.12
CA GLU A 192 -10.71 11.17 31.07
C GLU A 192 -11.24 11.08 32.51
N LEU A 193 -12.56 11.06 32.67
CA LEU A 193 -13.21 10.91 33.98
C LEU A 193 -13.23 9.48 34.50
N GLY A 194 -13.41 8.50 33.62
CA GLY A 194 -13.51 7.09 33.96
C GLY A 194 -12.18 6.36 34.11
N GLN A 195 -11.11 6.94 33.60
CA GLN A 195 -9.79 6.36 33.75
C GLN A 195 -9.23 6.74 35.13
N ASP A 196 -9.00 5.71 35.94
CA ASP A 196 -8.13 5.84 37.10
C ASP A 196 -6.79 6.41 36.62
N LYS A 197 -6.27 7.46 37.28
CA LYS A 197 -5.03 8.18 36.86
C LYS A 197 -3.78 7.29 36.69
N THR A 198 -3.88 6.04 37.02
CA THR A 198 -2.86 5.00 36.81
C THR A 198 -2.80 4.46 35.37
N ARG A 199 -3.73 4.81 34.48
CA ARG A 199 -3.83 4.23 33.12
C ARG A 199 -3.65 5.23 31.97
N ALA A 200 -3.30 6.46 32.28
CA ALA A 200 -2.99 7.50 31.29
C ALA A 200 -1.51 7.48 30.84
N THR A 201 -0.95 6.30 30.69
CA THR A 201 0.24 6.19 29.86
C THR A 201 -0.26 5.88 28.46
N PRO A 202 0.00 6.72 27.45
CA PRO A 202 -0.23 6.32 26.07
C PRO A 202 0.44 4.94 25.88
N PRO A 203 -0.16 4.03 25.12
CA PRO A 203 0.45 2.73 24.91
C PRO A 203 1.87 2.97 24.42
N THR A 204 2.83 2.78 25.32
CA THR A 204 4.25 2.92 25.03
C THR A 204 4.57 1.85 24.01
N GLY A 205 4.40 2.20 22.73
CA GLY A 205 4.95 1.49 21.63
C GLY A 205 6.47 1.46 21.78
N GLU A 206 7.12 0.65 21.02
CA GLU A 206 8.56 0.65 20.91
C GLU A 206 8.97 1.90 20.11
N HIS A 207 9.94 2.66 20.61
CA HIS A 207 10.55 3.75 19.86
C HIS A 207 11.64 3.15 18.99
N VAL A 208 11.41 3.12 17.68
CA VAL A 208 12.32 2.52 16.71
C VAL A 208 12.79 3.59 15.75
N THR A 209 14.10 3.79 15.65
CA THR A 209 14.66 4.78 14.74
C THR A 209 14.36 4.43 13.28
N TYR A 210 14.21 5.44 12.44
CA TYR A 210 13.99 5.24 11.00
C TYR A 210 15.13 4.42 10.37
N ALA A 211 16.38 4.64 10.76
CA ALA A 211 17.54 3.87 10.30
C ALA A 211 17.38 2.36 10.57
N THR A 212 16.87 1.98 11.76
CA THR A 212 16.58 0.59 12.09
C THR A 212 15.49 0.02 11.18
N LEU A 213 14.37 0.74 11.01
CA LEU A 213 13.28 0.33 10.12
C LEU A 213 13.75 0.19 8.67
N LEU A 214 14.61 1.10 8.20
CA LEU A 214 15.18 1.05 6.86
C LEU A 214 16.10 -0.17 6.67
N ALA A 215 16.92 -0.49 7.66
CA ALA A 215 17.78 -1.67 7.61
C ALA A 215 16.97 -2.98 7.55
N GLU A 216 15.89 -3.07 8.34
CA GLU A 216 14.98 -4.20 8.33
C GLU A 216 14.20 -4.29 7.02
N SER A 217 13.73 -3.17 6.48
CA SER A 217 12.99 -3.13 5.22
C SER A 217 13.81 -3.66 4.05
N LYS A 218 15.11 -3.35 3.97
CA LYS A 218 16.02 -3.91 2.95
C LYS A 218 16.05 -5.46 3.00
N SER A 219 16.07 -6.03 4.20
CA SER A 219 16.01 -7.49 4.38
C SER A 219 14.66 -8.07 3.95
N ILE A 220 13.57 -7.41 4.32
CA ILE A 220 12.20 -7.81 3.98
C ILE A 220 12.00 -7.74 2.45
N LYS A 221 12.44 -6.66 1.81
CA LYS A 221 12.39 -6.52 0.36
C LYS A 221 13.05 -7.69 -0.35
N ALA A 222 14.28 -8.04 0.07
CA ALA A 222 14.99 -9.17 -0.50
C ALA A 222 14.24 -10.50 -0.30
N GLN A 223 13.52 -10.66 0.80
CA GLN A 223 12.69 -11.83 1.07
C GLN A 223 11.45 -11.84 0.17
N LEU A 224 10.69 -10.75 0.12
CA LEU A 224 9.49 -10.62 -0.71
C LEU A 224 9.80 -10.85 -2.19
N GLU A 225 10.91 -10.31 -2.70
CA GLU A 225 11.34 -10.56 -4.07
C GLU A 225 11.67 -12.04 -4.33
N ARG A 226 12.28 -12.74 -3.36
CA ARG A 226 12.54 -14.18 -3.48
C ARG A 226 11.24 -14.97 -3.51
N GLU A 227 10.31 -14.66 -2.62
CA GLU A 227 9.00 -15.30 -2.56
C GLU A 227 8.21 -15.08 -3.85
N LYS A 228 8.21 -13.84 -4.36
CA LYS A 228 7.57 -13.50 -5.65
C LYS A 228 8.17 -14.30 -6.82
N ARG A 229 9.49 -14.32 -6.94
CA ARG A 229 10.18 -15.10 -7.98
C ARG A 229 9.87 -16.59 -7.88
N GLU A 230 9.79 -17.13 -6.66
CA GLU A 230 9.44 -18.53 -6.45
C GLU A 230 7.97 -18.80 -6.83
N GLN A 231 7.04 -17.92 -6.48
CA GLN A 231 5.64 -18.03 -6.89
C GLN A 231 5.49 -17.96 -8.42
N GLU A 232 6.18 -17.01 -9.07
CA GLU A 232 6.20 -16.89 -10.54
C GLU A 232 6.77 -18.17 -11.17
N ARG A 233 7.85 -18.72 -10.63
CA ARG A 233 8.46 -19.97 -11.07
C ARG A 233 7.48 -21.13 -10.95
N LEU A 234 6.80 -21.27 -9.81
CA LEU A 234 5.80 -22.31 -9.57
C LEU A 234 4.58 -22.15 -10.49
N ALA A 235 4.11 -20.91 -10.68
CA ALA A 235 3.01 -20.61 -11.59
C ALA A 235 3.39 -20.97 -13.04
N ARG A 236 4.59 -20.60 -13.50
CA ARG A 236 5.11 -20.96 -14.80
C ARG A 236 5.23 -22.48 -14.96
N GLN A 237 5.73 -23.17 -13.95
CA GLN A 237 5.85 -24.63 -13.98
C GLN A 237 4.48 -25.32 -14.11
N ARG A 238 3.47 -24.84 -13.35
CA ARG A 238 2.09 -25.38 -13.46
C ARG A 238 1.50 -25.11 -14.84
N HIS A 239 1.72 -23.94 -15.37
CA HIS A 239 1.27 -23.59 -16.72
C HIS A 239 1.90 -24.48 -17.79
N LEU A 240 3.22 -24.71 -17.72
CA LEU A 240 3.90 -25.60 -18.66
C LEU A 240 3.47 -27.07 -18.49
N GLN A 241 3.12 -27.49 -17.27
CA GLN A 241 2.54 -28.82 -17.05
C GLN A 241 1.16 -28.96 -17.71
N ASP A 242 0.29 -27.94 -17.58
CA ASP A 242 -1.02 -27.95 -18.24
C ASP A 242 -0.87 -28.03 -19.78
N ILE A 243 0.07 -27.26 -20.33
CA ILE A 243 0.38 -27.32 -21.76
C ILE A 243 0.81 -28.73 -22.19
N ARG A 244 1.68 -29.38 -21.41
CA ARG A 244 2.13 -30.73 -21.67
C ARG A 244 0.97 -31.73 -21.65
N ASP A 245 0.13 -31.65 -20.61
CA ASP A 245 -0.97 -32.58 -20.40
C ASP A 245 -2.07 -32.40 -21.46
N ARG A 246 -2.18 -31.23 -22.06
CA ARG A 246 -3.16 -30.85 -23.06
C ARG A 246 -2.51 -30.45 -24.39
N GLN A 247 -1.33 -30.98 -24.70
CA GLN A 247 -0.57 -30.53 -25.87
C GLN A 247 -1.34 -30.65 -27.20
N ASP A 248 -2.23 -31.63 -27.34
CA ASP A 248 -3.03 -31.80 -28.58
C ASP A 248 -4.05 -30.67 -28.73
N ASP A 249 -4.65 -30.19 -27.65
CA ASP A 249 -5.53 -29.03 -27.67
C ASP A 249 -4.77 -27.76 -28.10
N TYR A 250 -3.54 -27.58 -27.57
CA TYR A 250 -2.70 -26.46 -27.96
C TYR A 250 -2.28 -26.53 -29.44
N TRP A 251 -1.93 -27.70 -29.94
CA TRP A 251 -1.67 -27.85 -31.37
C TRP A 251 -2.90 -27.55 -32.24
N HIS A 252 -4.10 -27.93 -31.80
CA HIS A 252 -5.35 -27.56 -32.47
C HIS A 252 -5.58 -26.03 -32.46
N GLN A 253 -5.33 -25.36 -31.36
CA GLN A 253 -5.40 -23.91 -31.29
C GLN A 253 -4.39 -23.24 -32.23
N VAL A 254 -3.17 -23.78 -32.35
CA VAL A 254 -2.19 -23.31 -33.36
C VAL A 254 -2.75 -23.41 -34.77
N ASP A 255 -3.38 -24.54 -35.14
CA ASP A 255 -4.00 -24.70 -36.44
C ASP A 255 -5.12 -23.67 -36.67
N GLU A 256 -6.01 -23.48 -35.70
CA GLU A 256 -7.09 -22.49 -35.77
C GLU A 256 -6.55 -21.08 -35.97
N ALA A 257 -5.51 -20.72 -35.22
CA ALA A 257 -4.87 -19.41 -35.29
C ALA A 257 -4.23 -19.15 -36.67
N VAL A 258 -3.55 -20.16 -37.26
CA VAL A 258 -2.95 -20.07 -38.59
C VAL A 258 -4.02 -20.01 -39.68
N MET A 259 -5.14 -20.71 -39.50
CA MET A 259 -6.24 -20.74 -40.47
C MET A 259 -6.94 -19.41 -40.62
N ARG A 260 -6.96 -18.56 -39.56
CA ARG A 260 -7.49 -17.18 -39.64
C ARG A 260 -6.76 -16.30 -40.65
N SER A 261 -5.55 -16.69 -41.09
CA SER A 261 -4.76 -16.04 -42.15
C SER A 261 -4.59 -14.51 -41.92
N SER A 262 -4.60 -14.06 -40.68
CA SER A 262 -4.43 -12.66 -40.26
C SER A 262 -3.09 -12.44 -39.57
N GLY A 263 -2.64 -11.16 -39.48
CA GLY A 263 -1.43 -10.81 -38.74
C GLY A 263 -1.50 -11.23 -37.28
N THR A 264 -2.62 -10.96 -36.62
CA THR A 264 -2.89 -11.34 -35.22
C THR A 264 -2.98 -12.86 -35.05
N GLY A 265 -3.60 -13.59 -35.98
CA GLY A 265 -3.64 -15.04 -35.91
C GLY A 265 -2.26 -15.68 -36.05
N TYR A 266 -1.38 -15.14 -36.90
CA TYR A 266 0.00 -15.63 -37.00
C TYR A 266 0.84 -15.28 -35.75
N ASP A 267 0.60 -14.15 -35.10
CA ASP A 267 1.29 -13.81 -33.85
C ASP A 267 0.86 -14.73 -32.71
N GLU A 268 -0.43 -15.03 -32.62
CA GLU A 268 -1.00 -15.97 -31.65
C GLU A 268 -0.48 -17.40 -31.87
N ALA A 269 -0.50 -17.88 -33.10
CA ALA A 269 0.04 -19.21 -33.45
C ALA A 269 1.52 -19.32 -33.07
N ALA A 270 2.31 -18.30 -33.37
CA ALA A 270 3.72 -18.27 -33.01
C ALA A 270 3.96 -18.22 -31.49
N GLN A 271 3.07 -17.57 -30.74
CA GLN A 271 3.12 -17.55 -29.25
C GLN A 271 2.78 -18.94 -28.67
N LEU A 272 1.72 -19.57 -29.14
CA LEU A 272 1.36 -20.95 -28.74
C LEU A 272 2.48 -21.96 -29.03
N LEU A 273 3.17 -21.83 -30.17
CA LEU A 273 4.32 -22.66 -30.50
C LEU A 273 5.52 -22.43 -29.56
N ILE A 274 5.72 -21.20 -29.08
CA ILE A 274 6.72 -20.91 -28.04
C ILE A 274 6.36 -21.64 -26.75
N GLU A 275 5.10 -21.55 -26.33
CA GLU A 275 4.63 -22.23 -25.12
C GLU A 275 4.80 -23.75 -25.21
N LEU A 276 4.45 -24.36 -26.35
CA LEU A 276 4.67 -25.78 -26.58
C LEU A 276 6.15 -26.19 -26.57
N ARG A 277 7.03 -25.33 -27.14
CA ARG A 277 8.48 -25.56 -27.11
C ARG A 277 9.02 -25.47 -25.70
N ASP A 278 8.63 -24.43 -24.95
CA ASP A 278 9.09 -24.20 -23.57
C ASP A 278 8.63 -25.36 -22.67
N ALA A 279 7.42 -25.88 -22.87
CA ALA A 279 6.94 -27.06 -22.16
C ALA A 279 7.80 -28.30 -22.52
N ALA A 280 8.05 -28.53 -23.79
CA ALA A 280 8.88 -29.66 -24.25
C ALA A 280 10.32 -29.57 -23.71
N ASP A 281 10.90 -28.35 -23.63
CA ASP A 281 12.23 -28.16 -23.08
C ASP A 281 12.24 -28.41 -21.56
N GLN A 282 11.23 -27.95 -20.84
CA GLN A 282 11.09 -28.15 -19.38
C GLN A 282 11.00 -29.65 -19.03
N PHE A 283 10.29 -30.44 -19.82
CA PHE A 283 10.06 -31.86 -19.55
C PHE A 283 10.98 -32.80 -20.34
N LYS A 284 12.00 -32.24 -21.02
CA LYS A 284 13.00 -32.99 -21.82
C LYS A 284 12.39 -33.75 -23.02
N GLU A 285 11.33 -33.25 -23.57
CA GLU A 285 10.60 -33.79 -24.74
C GLU A 285 10.90 -32.97 -26.03
N THR A 286 11.99 -32.20 -26.01
CA THR A 286 12.41 -31.26 -27.08
C THR A 286 12.48 -31.94 -28.45
N ARG A 287 12.95 -33.22 -28.50
CA ARG A 287 13.06 -33.97 -29.76
C ARG A 287 11.69 -34.27 -30.33
N GLU A 288 10.77 -34.73 -29.51
CA GLU A 288 9.39 -35.08 -29.93
C GLU A 288 8.66 -33.83 -30.45
N PHE A 289 8.80 -32.71 -29.74
CA PHE A 289 8.30 -31.42 -30.20
C PHE A 289 8.89 -31.03 -31.56
N GLN A 290 10.22 -31.13 -31.74
CA GLN A 290 10.87 -30.77 -33.00
C GLN A 290 10.40 -31.63 -34.16
N ASP A 291 10.24 -32.93 -33.97
CA ASP A 291 9.79 -33.84 -35.01
C ASP A 291 8.32 -33.54 -35.39
N ARG A 292 7.45 -33.29 -34.41
CA ARG A 292 6.07 -32.87 -34.61
C ARG A 292 5.99 -31.50 -35.30
N PHE A 293 6.77 -30.53 -34.85
CA PHE A 293 6.83 -29.20 -35.44
C PHE A 293 7.28 -29.24 -36.91
N ARG A 294 8.35 -29.99 -37.21
CA ARG A 294 8.83 -30.13 -38.60
C ARG A 294 7.78 -30.75 -39.55
N ALA A 295 7.05 -31.74 -39.07
CA ALA A 295 5.97 -32.34 -39.86
C ALA A 295 4.82 -31.34 -40.05
N TRP A 296 4.43 -30.64 -38.96
CA TRP A 296 3.32 -29.73 -38.96
C TRP A 296 3.58 -28.44 -39.78
N VAL A 297 4.80 -27.89 -39.75
CA VAL A 297 5.09 -26.61 -40.40
C VAL A 297 5.20 -26.69 -41.93
N ARG A 298 5.49 -27.86 -42.50
CA ARG A 298 5.68 -28.04 -43.95
C ARG A 298 4.57 -27.46 -44.82
N PRO A 299 3.26 -27.71 -44.61
CA PRO A 299 2.20 -27.12 -45.41
C PRO A 299 2.09 -25.59 -45.23
N HIS A 300 2.62 -25.05 -44.14
CA HIS A 300 2.56 -23.62 -43.80
C HIS A 300 3.74 -22.80 -44.33
N LEU A 301 4.80 -23.40 -44.86
CA LEU A 301 5.96 -22.72 -45.43
C LEU A 301 5.59 -21.78 -46.60
N ARG A 302 4.46 -21.99 -47.23
CA ARG A 302 3.93 -21.14 -48.32
C ARG A 302 3.36 -19.80 -47.81
N ARG A 303 3.37 -19.54 -46.50
CA ARG A 303 2.83 -18.33 -45.89
C ARG A 303 3.99 -17.42 -45.41
N PRO A 304 4.54 -16.52 -46.25
CA PRO A 304 5.78 -15.82 -45.94
C PRO A 304 5.67 -14.95 -44.69
N ALA A 305 4.49 -14.37 -44.43
CA ALA A 305 4.27 -13.56 -43.24
C ALA A 305 4.32 -14.35 -41.92
N PHE A 306 3.88 -15.62 -41.94
CA PHE A 306 3.99 -16.53 -40.82
C PHE A 306 5.41 -17.06 -40.64
N VAL A 307 6.05 -17.45 -41.74
CA VAL A 307 7.46 -17.90 -41.75
C VAL A 307 8.39 -16.85 -41.14
N LYS A 308 8.22 -15.59 -41.52
CA LYS A 308 9.00 -14.47 -40.94
C LYS A 308 8.85 -14.40 -39.41
N ARG A 309 7.64 -14.63 -38.89
CA ARG A 309 7.37 -14.64 -37.45
C ARG A 309 8.03 -15.81 -36.73
N LEU A 310 8.00 -16.99 -37.30
CA LEU A 310 8.68 -18.16 -36.76
C LEU A 310 10.20 -17.97 -36.73
N GLN A 311 10.77 -17.42 -37.80
CA GLN A 311 12.22 -17.08 -37.85
C GLN A 311 12.61 -16.07 -36.81
N ALA A 312 11.83 -15.00 -36.64
CA ALA A 312 12.06 -13.98 -35.60
C ALA A 312 12.05 -14.59 -34.19
N ARG A 313 11.28 -15.67 -33.97
CA ARG A 313 11.21 -16.40 -32.69
C ARG A 313 12.15 -17.61 -32.63
N LYS A 314 13.14 -17.67 -33.54
CA LYS A 314 14.22 -18.67 -33.58
C LYS A 314 13.72 -20.13 -33.77
N PHE A 315 12.62 -20.34 -34.48
CA PHE A 315 12.25 -21.67 -34.90
C PHE A 315 13.10 -22.13 -36.08
N THR A 316 13.64 -23.37 -36.00
CA THR A 316 14.38 -24.00 -37.10
C THR A 316 13.41 -24.60 -38.11
N LEU A 317 13.33 -23.98 -39.26
CA LEU A 317 12.44 -24.44 -40.33
C LEU A 317 13.12 -25.53 -41.18
N PRO A 318 12.40 -26.52 -41.67
CA PRO A 318 12.92 -27.49 -42.65
C PRO A 318 13.24 -26.78 -43.98
N GLU A 319 14.25 -27.26 -44.68
CA GLU A 319 14.52 -26.83 -46.04
C GLU A 319 13.32 -27.10 -46.95
N ALA A 320 13.02 -26.16 -47.83
CA ALA A 320 11.82 -26.20 -48.69
C ALA A 320 11.90 -27.27 -49.76
#